data_5fea2c958baf932f77f1dd38e48a14c1
#
_entry.id   5fea2c958baf932f77f1dd38e48a14c1
#
_cell.length_a   1.000
_cell.length_b   1.000
_cell.length_c   1.000
_cell.angle_alpha   90.00
_cell.angle_beta   90.00
_cell.angle_gamma   90.00
#
_symmetry.space_group_name_H-M   'P 1'
#
loop_
_entity.id
_entity.type
_entity.pdbx_description
1 polymer ?
#
loop_
_entity_poly.entity_id
_entity_poly.type
_entity_poly.pdbx_seq_one_letter_code
_entity_poly.pdbx_strand_id
1 'polypeptide(L)'
;MLARNIKYRQAAPARKMRIKKPYYDAIMSGRKTLEVRVGYGSIKRLRAGELLQLETSHESGAVRIKSIRIYNNFAKMLAAEDWRQIVPQAKDRAEALRLLQKIYPPRKEKLGVYAIEIAKLEKGKSVKGKKSK
;
A
#
# COMPACT_ATOMS: atom_id res chain seq x y z
N MET A 1 15.82 -28.32 -8.67
CA MET A 1 14.53 -28.59 -8.49
C MET A 1 13.97 -28.00 -7.28
N LEU A 2 14.52 -28.21 -6.17
CA LEU A 2 14.01 -27.67 -4.98
C LEU A 2 13.97 -26.17 -5.01
N ALA A 3 14.88 -25.56 -5.66
CA ALA A 3 14.92 -24.13 -5.71
C ALA A 3 13.68 -23.59 -6.38
N ARG A 4 13.14 -24.33 -7.34
CA ARG A 4 11.98 -23.86 -8.00
C ARG A 4 10.80 -23.92 -7.10
N ASN A 5 10.73 -24.89 -6.24
CA ASN A 5 9.60 -25.00 -5.37
C ASN A 5 9.62 -23.84 -4.41
N ILE A 6 10.78 -23.40 -4.02
CA ILE A 6 10.89 -22.30 -3.15
C ILE A 6 10.36 -21.05 -3.81
N LYS A 7 10.62 -20.88 -5.09
CA LYS A 7 10.13 -19.75 -5.77
C LYS A 7 8.63 -19.71 -5.81
N TYR A 8 7.98 -20.82 -6.02
CA TYR A 8 6.55 -20.85 -6.06
C TYR A 8 5.99 -20.47 -4.71
N ARG A 9 6.59 -20.93 -3.64
CA ARG A 9 6.08 -20.60 -2.36
C ARG A 9 6.23 -19.12 -2.09
N GLN A 10 7.26 -18.51 -2.62
CA GLN A 10 7.46 -17.10 -2.41
C GLN A 10 6.44 -16.25 -3.14
N ALA A 11 5.68 -16.84 -4.05
CA ALA A 11 4.68 -16.08 -4.75
C ALA A 11 3.48 -15.77 -3.85
N ALA A 12 3.31 -16.48 -2.75
CA ALA A 12 2.19 -16.20 -1.87
C ALA A 12 2.49 -15.00 -1.00
N PRO A 13 1.49 -14.18 -0.70
CA PRO A 13 1.69 -13.02 0.15
C PRO A 13 2.08 -13.45 1.56
N ALA A 14 3.11 -12.86 2.10
CA ALA A 14 3.55 -13.18 3.44
C ALA A 14 2.78 -12.46 4.50
N ARG A 15 2.20 -11.32 4.19
CA ARG A 15 1.50 -10.51 5.16
C ARG A 15 0.20 -9.98 4.63
N LYS A 16 -0.72 -9.67 5.54
CA LYS A 16 -2.02 -9.13 5.16
C LYS A 16 -2.19 -7.78 5.80
N MET A 17 -2.92 -6.91 5.15
CA MET A 17 -3.16 -5.59 5.66
C MET A 17 -4.60 -5.20 5.37
N ARG A 18 -5.33 -4.79 6.42
CA ARG A 18 -6.69 -4.32 6.23
C ARG A 18 -6.66 -2.93 5.66
N ILE A 19 -7.58 -2.64 4.76
CA ILE A 19 -7.66 -1.35 4.13
C ILE A 19 -9.12 -1.02 3.87
N LYS A 20 -9.48 0.24 3.89
CA LYS A 20 -10.85 0.64 3.64
C LYS A 20 -11.14 0.54 2.16
N LYS A 21 -12.38 0.20 1.83
CA LYS A 21 -12.76 -0.03 0.45
C LYS A 21 -12.42 1.10 -0.52
N PRO A 22 -12.65 2.38 -0.23
CA PRO A 22 -12.31 3.40 -1.20
C PRO A 22 -10.83 3.40 -1.57
N TYR A 23 -9.95 3.12 -0.60
CA TYR A 23 -8.53 3.08 -0.89
C TYR A 23 -8.17 1.80 -1.62
N TYR A 24 -8.84 0.69 -1.27
CA TYR A 24 -8.62 -0.57 -1.96
C TYR A 24 -8.97 -0.38 -3.44
N ASP A 25 -10.13 0.21 -3.73
CA ASP A 25 -10.56 0.43 -5.10
C ASP A 25 -9.59 1.35 -5.85
N ALA A 26 -9.08 2.38 -5.17
CA ALA A 26 -8.14 3.30 -5.79
C ALA A 26 -6.83 2.60 -6.14
N ILE A 27 -6.38 1.67 -5.28
CA ILE A 27 -5.16 0.93 -5.55
C ILE A 27 -5.39 -0.04 -6.71
N MET A 28 -6.50 -0.76 -6.70
CA MET A 28 -6.77 -1.75 -7.74
C MET A 28 -7.00 -1.09 -9.10
N SER A 29 -7.47 0.14 -9.13
CA SER A 29 -7.67 0.86 -10.37
C SER A 29 -6.42 1.60 -10.83
N GLY A 30 -5.37 1.61 -10.01
CA GLY A 30 -4.13 2.29 -10.38
C GLY A 30 -4.07 3.75 -10.01
N ARG A 31 -5.14 4.32 -9.44
CA ARG A 31 -5.14 5.72 -9.07
C ARG A 31 -4.33 6.01 -7.82
N LYS A 32 -4.12 5.02 -6.98
CA LYS A 32 -3.35 5.18 -5.76
C LYS A 32 -2.21 4.19 -5.78
N THR A 33 -0.98 4.67 -5.68
CA THR A 33 0.19 3.82 -5.70
C THR A 33 1.01 3.91 -4.41
N LEU A 34 0.58 4.75 -3.46
CA LEU A 34 1.27 4.90 -2.20
C LEU A 34 0.29 4.68 -1.05
N GLU A 35 0.57 3.69 -0.22
CA GLU A 35 -0.21 3.47 0.98
C GLU A 35 0.58 4.04 2.14
N VAL A 36 -0.10 4.79 3.03
CA VAL A 36 0.57 5.47 4.12
C VAL A 36 0.14 4.88 5.45
N ARG A 37 1.09 4.52 6.27
CA ARG A 37 0.84 3.96 7.60
C ARG A 37 1.84 4.52 8.59
N VAL A 38 1.45 4.56 9.87
CA VAL A 38 2.43 4.93 10.88
C VAL A 38 3.15 3.66 11.31
N GLY A 39 4.34 3.80 11.86
CA GLY A 39 5.25 2.69 12.10
C GLY A 39 4.96 1.80 13.28
N TYR A 40 3.80 1.20 13.32
CA TYR A 40 3.52 0.16 14.29
C TYR A 40 4.43 -1.03 13.96
N GLY A 41 4.60 -1.93 14.91
CA GLY A 41 5.51 -3.05 14.70
C GLY A 41 5.29 -3.84 13.42
N SER A 42 4.02 -4.08 13.09
CA SER A 42 3.74 -4.82 11.86
C SER A 42 4.17 -4.07 10.62
N ILE A 43 4.12 -2.73 10.66
CA ILE A 43 4.52 -1.92 9.52
C ILE A 43 6.05 -1.88 9.40
N LYS A 44 6.73 -1.81 10.54
CA LYS A 44 8.19 -1.77 10.52
C LYS A 44 8.80 -3.04 9.96
N ARG A 45 8.07 -4.12 9.98
CA ARG A 45 8.60 -5.38 9.47
C ARG A 45 8.42 -5.58 7.98
N LEU A 46 7.69 -4.68 7.31
CA LEU A 46 7.51 -4.80 5.87
C LEU A 46 8.82 -4.53 5.13
N ARG A 47 9.02 -5.20 4.03
CA ARG A 47 10.24 -5.03 3.24
C ARG A 47 9.91 -4.85 1.77
N ALA A 48 10.70 -4.05 1.09
CA ALA A 48 10.58 -3.90 -0.35
C ALA A 48 10.74 -5.29 -1.00
N GLY A 49 9.98 -5.54 -2.01
CA GLY A 49 9.99 -6.83 -2.72
C GLY A 49 8.96 -7.82 -2.22
N GLU A 50 8.42 -7.62 -1.03
CA GLU A 50 7.44 -8.55 -0.49
C GLU A 50 6.08 -8.42 -1.17
N LEU A 51 5.32 -9.48 -1.14
CA LEU A 51 3.94 -9.44 -1.58
C LEU A 51 3.08 -9.15 -0.35
N LEU A 52 2.12 -8.30 -0.53
CA LEU A 52 1.23 -7.88 0.55
C LEU A 52 -0.20 -8.11 0.10
N GLN A 53 -1.00 -8.77 0.91
CA GLN A 53 -2.39 -8.97 0.58
C GLN A 53 -3.23 -7.90 1.25
N LEU A 54 -3.93 -7.12 0.46
CA LEU A 54 -4.80 -6.07 0.98
C LEU A 54 -6.19 -6.65 1.10
N GLU A 55 -6.85 -6.38 2.21
CA GLU A 55 -8.18 -6.94 2.47
C GLU A 55 -9.18 -5.91 2.93
N THR A 56 -10.38 -5.95 2.36
CA THR A 56 -11.51 -5.20 2.89
C THR A 56 -12.43 -6.23 3.53
N SER A 57 -13.65 -5.86 3.83
CA SER A 57 -14.61 -6.82 4.38
C SER A 57 -15.00 -7.88 3.38
N HIS A 58 -14.99 -7.57 2.11
CA HIS A 58 -15.46 -8.49 1.08
C HIS A 58 -14.48 -8.82 -0.03
N GLU A 59 -13.38 -8.11 -0.09
CA GLU A 59 -12.44 -8.28 -1.20
C GLU A 59 -11.02 -8.50 -0.73
N SER A 60 -10.19 -9.07 -1.55
CA SER A 60 -8.78 -9.11 -1.26
C SER A 60 -8.01 -9.10 -2.57
N GLY A 61 -6.83 -8.56 -2.54
CA GLY A 61 -5.96 -8.52 -3.70
C GLY A 61 -4.53 -8.37 -3.27
N ALA A 62 -3.61 -8.90 -4.04
CA ALA A 62 -2.20 -8.85 -3.70
C ALA A 62 -1.49 -7.76 -4.47
N VAL A 63 -0.54 -7.13 -3.83
CA VAL A 63 0.29 -6.13 -4.47
C VAL A 63 1.73 -6.42 -4.07
N ARG A 64 2.68 -5.85 -4.80
CA ARG A 64 4.08 -5.99 -4.46
C ARG A 64 4.56 -4.66 -3.89
N ILE A 65 5.32 -4.71 -2.82
CA ILE A 65 5.91 -3.52 -2.24
C ILE A 65 7.14 -3.19 -3.07
N LYS A 66 7.12 -2.02 -3.71
CA LYS A 66 8.24 -1.61 -4.54
C LYS A 66 9.31 -0.90 -3.72
N SER A 67 8.91 -0.04 -2.82
CA SER A 67 9.85 0.67 -1.97
C SER A 67 9.12 1.20 -0.75
N ILE A 68 9.86 1.57 0.28
CA ILE A 68 9.30 2.11 1.50
C ILE A 68 10.14 3.32 1.87
N ARG A 69 9.50 4.46 2.07
CA ARG A 69 10.18 5.68 2.47
C ARG A 69 9.59 6.15 3.79
N ILE A 70 10.42 6.58 4.70
CA ILE A 70 9.99 6.93 6.05
C ILE A 70 10.20 8.42 6.29
N TYR A 71 9.19 9.06 6.84
CA TYR A 71 9.23 10.49 7.11
C TYR A 71 8.91 10.75 8.58
N ASN A 72 9.28 11.91 9.08
CA ASN A 72 9.03 12.26 10.46
C ASN A 72 7.58 12.62 10.74
N ASN A 73 6.87 13.11 9.74
CA ASN A 73 5.46 13.47 9.92
C ASN A 73 4.76 13.49 8.57
N PHE A 74 3.42 13.60 8.60
CA PHE A 74 2.65 13.59 7.38
C PHE A 74 2.94 14.81 6.50
N ALA A 75 3.18 15.97 7.11
CA ALA A 75 3.43 17.16 6.31
C ALA A 75 4.70 17.01 5.47
N LYS A 76 5.75 16.43 6.07
CA LYS A 76 6.99 16.22 5.33
C LYS A 76 6.80 15.18 4.26
N MET A 77 6.04 14.14 4.55
CA MET A 77 5.80 13.10 3.56
C MET A 77 5.05 13.68 2.37
N LEU A 78 4.00 14.49 2.62
CA LEU A 78 3.24 15.06 1.53
C LEU A 78 4.02 16.09 0.73
N ALA A 79 5.04 16.71 1.34
CA ALA A 79 5.88 17.63 0.61
C ALA A 79 6.82 16.90 -0.37
N ALA A 80 7.17 15.66 -0.04
CA ALA A 80 8.11 14.87 -0.84
C ALA A 80 7.43 13.93 -1.83
N GLU A 81 6.24 13.46 -1.52
CA GLU A 81 5.55 12.49 -2.36
C GLU A 81 4.38 13.14 -3.09
N ASP A 82 3.90 12.50 -4.12
CA ASP A 82 2.75 13.01 -4.85
C ASP A 82 1.48 12.68 -4.07
N TRP A 83 0.88 13.68 -3.44
CA TRP A 83 -0.31 13.47 -2.62
C TRP A 83 -1.47 12.83 -3.39
N ARG A 84 -1.50 13.01 -4.70
CA ARG A 84 -2.55 12.43 -5.51
C ARG A 84 -2.48 10.91 -5.52
N GLN A 85 -1.28 10.38 -5.35
CA GLN A 85 -1.09 8.93 -5.30
C GLN A 85 -1.40 8.37 -3.92
N ILE A 86 -1.55 9.23 -2.92
CA ILE A 86 -1.84 8.80 -1.56
C ILE A 86 -3.32 8.93 -1.27
N VAL A 87 -3.90 10.09 -1.56
CA VAL A 87 -5.30 10.36 -1.28
C VAL A 87 -5.93 10.93 -2.57
N PRO A 88 -6.23 10.08 -3.53
CA PRO A 88 -6.73 10.55 -4.83
C PRO A 88 -8.02 11.36 -4.74
N GLN A 89 -8.81 11.16 -3.71
CA GLN A 89 -10.07 11.88 -3.58
C GLN A 89 -9.92 13.28 -3.00
N ALA A 90 -8.72 13.62 -2.49
CA ALA A 90 -8.50 14.95 -1.94
C ALA A 90 -8.39 15.95 -3.09
N LYS A 91 -8.80 17.17 -2.87
CA LYS A 91 -8.71 18.17 -3.91
C LYS A 91 -7.38 18.89 -3.90
N ASP A 92 -6.68 18.89 -2.79
CA ASP A 92 -5.36 19.49 -2.74
C ASP A 92 -4.56 18.86 -1.60
N ARG A 93 -3.30 19.28 -1.49
CA ARG A 93 -2.41 18.73 -0.48
C ARG A 93 -2.91 19.00 0.93
N ALA A 94 -3.46 20.16 1.17
CA ALA A 94 -3.95 20.52 2.50
C ALA A 94 -5.09 19.60 2.91
N GLU A 95 -5.96 19.26 1.99
CA GLU A 95 -7.04 18.36 2.29
C GLU A 95 -6.51 16.94 2.52
N ALA A 96 -5.51 16.53 1.76
CA ALA A 96 -4.91 15.23 1.95
C ALA A 96 -4.32 15.13 3.37
N LEU A 97 -3.68 16.20 3.82
CA LEU A 97 -3.11 16.21 5.16
C LEU A 97 -4.21 16.09 6.21
N ARG A 98 -5.29 16.83 6.04
CA ARG A 98 -6.39 16.77 7.01
C ARG A 98 -7.00 15.37 7.08
N LEU A 99 -7.15 14.71 5.94
CA LEU A 99 -7.72 13.38 5.92
C LEU A 99 -6.81 12.37 6.64
N LEU A 100 -5.52 12.49 6.45
CA LEU A 100 -4.58 11.59 7.12
C LEU A 100 -4.58 11.86 8.64
N GLN A 101 -4.68 13.12 9.03
CA GLN A 101 -4.70 13.46 10.44
C GLN A 101 -5.97 13.02 11.14
N LYS A 102 -7.02 12.75 10.39
CA LYS A 102 -8.23 12.24 10.98
C LYS A 102 -8.06 10.76 11.31
N ILE A 103 -7.24 10.08 10.55
CA ILE A 103 -7.00 8.66 10.76
C ILE A 103 -6.01 8.46 11.90
N TYR A 104 -4.96 9.28 11.93
CA TYR A 104 -3.91 9.14 12.92
C TYR A 104 -3.72 10.43 13.71
N PRO A 105 -3.84 10.39 15.05
CA PRO A 105 -3.58 11.59 15.84
C PRO A 105 -2.12 11.97 15.77
N PRO A 106 -1.79 13.24 15.97
CA PRO A 106 -0.41 13.71 15.83
C PRO A 106 0.63 12.94 16.62
N ARG A 107 0.27 12.44 17.79
CA ARG A 107 1.24 11.72 18.61
C ARG A 107 1.70 10.43 17.95
N LYS A 108 0.91 9.89 17.02
CA LYS A 108 1.29 8.65 16.36
C LYS A 108 2.38 8.88 15.33
N GLU A 109 2.54 10.10 14.86
CA GLU A 109 3.57 10.39 13.86
C GLU A 109 4.97 10.12 14.40
N LYS A 110 5.13 10.09 15.71
CA LYS A 110 6.44 9.81 16.29
C LYS A 110 6.89 8.40 15.95
N LEU A 111 5.98 7.53 15.58
CA LEU A 111 6.34 6.16 15.20
C LEU A 111 6.96 6.11 13.81
N GLY A 112 6.96 7.24 13.11
CA GLY A 112 7.43 7.31 11.73
C GLY A 112 6.26 7.18 10.78
N VAL A 113 6.31 7.92 9.68
CA VAL A 113 5.26 7.88 8.67
C VAL A 113 5.83 7.12 7.49
N TYR A 114 5.25 5.98 7.19
CA TYR A 114 5.74 5.10 6.14
C TYR A 114 4.95 5.29 4.86
N ALA A 115 5.64 5.69 3.80
CA ALA A 115 5.04 5.78 2.48
C ALA A 115 5.45 4.50 1.75
N ILE A 116 4.50 3.61 1.57
CA ILE A 116 4.74 2.30 1.00
C ILE A 116 4.30 2.31 -0.45
N GLU A 117 5.25 2.27 -1.35
CA GLU A 117 4.95 2.30 -2.77
C GLU A 117 4.62 0.89 -3.22
N ILE A 118 3.45 0.72 -3.83
CA ILE A 118 2.97 -0.60 -4.21
C ILE A 118 2.58 -0.67 -5.67
N ALA A 119 2.62 -1.86 -6.22
CA ALA A 119 2.22 -2.09 -7.59
C ALA A 119 1.35 -3.33 -7.65
N LYS A 120 0.33 -3.28 -8.48
CA LYS A 120 -0.53 -4.43 -8.70
C LYS A 120 0.29 -5.51 -9.36
N LEU A 121 -0.09 -6.73 -9.12
CA LEU A 121 0.61 -7.83 -9.75
C LEU A 121 0.20 -7.96 -11.19
N GLU A 122 1.18 -8.05 -12.06
CA GLU A 122 0.97 -8.20 -13.46
C GLU A 122 0.29 -9.47 -13.74
N LYS A 123 0.67 -10.52 -13.11
CA LYS A 123 0.12 -11.77 -13.34
C LYS A 123 -1.34 -11.81 -13.10
N GLY A 124 -1.90 -11.05 -12.21
CA GLY A 124 -3.31 -11.09 -12.01
C GLY A 124 -4.00 -10.62 -13.24
N LYS A 125 -3.46 -9.65 -13.91
CA LYS A 125 -4.06 -9.18 -15.09
C LYS A 125 -3.97 -10.15 -16.17
N SER A 126 -2.87 -10.75 -16.34
CA SER A 126 -2.74 -11.66 -17.43
C SER A 126 -3.67 -12.79 -17.24
N VAL A 127 -3.87 -13.24 -16.08
CA VAL A 127 -4.72 -14.35 -15.90
C VAL A 127 -6.10 -13.98 -16.28
N LYS A 128 -6.54 -12.82 -15.94
CA LYS A 128 -7.79 -12.46 -16.32
C LYS A 128 -7.92 -12.34 -17.71
N GLY A 129 -6.97 -11.79 -18.32
CA GLY A 129 -7.06 -11.66 -19.69
C GLY A 129 -7.40 -12.91 -20.33
N LYS A 130 -6.80 -13.95 -19.96
CA LYS A 130 -7.03 -15.09 -20.64
C LYS A 130 -8.27 -15.67 -20.31
N LYS A 131 -8.75 -15.57 -19.22
CA LYS A 131 -9.85 -16.23 -18.96
C LYS A 131 -10.96 -15.62 -19.46
N SER A 132 -10.79 -14.45 -19.69
CA SER A 132 -11.90 -13.91 -20.13
C SER A 132 -12.40 -14.60 -21.25
N LYS A 133 -12.24 -15.33 -21.40
CA LYS A 133 -12.79 -16.06 -22.33
C LYS A 133 -13.81 -16.57 -22.20
#